data_2d04bd77508f06b454dcc11b7212a196
#
_entry.id   2d04bd77508f06b454dcc11b7212a196
#
_cell.length_a   1.000
_cell.length_b   1.000
_cell.length_c   1.000
_cell.angle_alpha   90.00
_cell.angle_beta   90.00
_cell.angle_gamma   90.00
#
_symmetry.space_group_name_H-M   'P 1'
#
loop_
_entity.id
_entity.type
_entity.pdbx_description
1 polymer ?
#
loop_
_entity_poly.entity_id
_entity_poly.type
_entity_poly.pdbx_seq_one_letter_code
_entity_poly.pdbx_strand_id
1 'polypeptide(L)'
;MYIVVKWVCPHHQAEAFAKRVVEGMKEYPDDETIVKPIIDGAMTAKKDGFHVTGIAEIINGKTKEVFDLVNKRNLFIIQGLDGMKYSVETAYSRNEALEIFGLQI
;
A
#
# COMPACT_ATOMS: atom_id res chain seq x y z
N MET A 1 3.69 -0.26 13.87
CA MET A 1 2.45 0.03 13.10
C MET A 1 2.72 -0.18 11.62
N TYR A 2 1.75 -0.77 10.94
CA TYR A 2 1.83 -1.02 9.50
C TYR A 2 0.95 -0.07 8.73
N ILE A 3 1.34 0.21 7.49
CA ILE A 3 0.44 0.76 6.48
C ILE A 3 0.06 -0.38 5.54
N VAL A 4 -1.23 -0.48 5.25
CA VAL A 4 -1.78 -1.52 4.38
C VAL A 4 -2.43 -0.84 3.19
N VAL A 5 -1.95 -1.16 2.00
CA VAL A 5 -2.47 -0.62 0.75
C VAL A 5 -3.12 -1.75 -0.02
N LYS A 6 -4.38 -1.56 -0.39
CA LYS A 6 -5.13 -2.54 -1.19
C LYS A 6 -5.61 -1.89 -2.46
N TRP A 7 -5.43 -2.60 -3.57
CA TRP A 7 -5.90 -2.20 -4.89
C TRP A 7 -6.88 -3.23 -5.44
N VAL A 8 -7.89 -2.75 -6.14
CA VAL A 8 -8.71 -3.59 -7.02
C VAL A 8 -8.60 -3.01 -8.41
N CYS A 9 -8.03 -3.79 -9.32
CA CYS A 9 -7.78 -3.41 -10.70
C CYS A 9 -8.66 -4.23 -11.64
N PRO A 10 -9.55 -3.62 -12.45
CA PRO A 10 -10.29 -4.34 -13.45
C PRO A 10 -9.35 -5.08 -14.41
N HIS A 11 -9.74 -6.26 -14.88
CA HIS A 11 -8.89 -7.09 -15.74
C HIS A 11 -8.37 -6.35 -16.98
N HIS A 12 -9.22 -5.54 -17.60
CA HIS A 12 -8.84 -4.81 -18.82
C HIS A 12 -7.85 -3.68 -18.59
N GLN A 13 -7.62 -3.28 -17.34
CA GLN A 13 -6.67 -2.23 -16.97
C GLN A 13 -5.33 -2.79 -16.45
N ALA A 14 -5.19 -4.12 -16.37
CA ALA A 14 -4.04 -4.74 -15.69
C ALA A 14 -2.69 -4.28 -16.22
N GLU A 15 -2.50 -4.28 -17.55
CA GLU A 15 -1.23 -3.87 -18.15
C GLU A 15 -0.95 -2.38 -17.94
N ALA A 16 -1.96 -1.54 -18.14
CA ALA A 16 -1.83 -0.10 -17.91
C ALA A 16 -1.53 0.20 -16.45
N PHE A 17 -2.19 -0.49 -15.51
CA PHE A 17 -1.90 -0.38 -14.09
C PHE A 17 -0.45 -0.77 -13.77
N ALA A 18 0.02 -1.90 -14.30
CA ALA A 18 1.39 -2.36 -14.07
C ALA A 18 2.43 -1.31 -14.53
N LYS A 19 2.22 -0.71 -15.69
CA LYS A 19 3.09 0.35 -16.21
C LYS A 19 3.09 1.58 -15.30
N ARG A 20 1.90 1.98 -14.83
CA ARG A 20 1.77 3.13 -13.92
C ARG A 20 2.42 2.86 -12.56
N VAL A 21 2.36 1.63 -12.07
CA VAL A 21 3.05 1.23 -10.82
C VAL A 21 4.56 1.42 -10.97
N VAL A 22 5.14 0.95 -12.05
CA VAL A 22 6.58 1.13 -12.32
C VAL A 22 6.94 2.61 -12.37
N GLU A 23 6.17 3.42 -13.08
CA GLU A 23 6.39 4.87 -13.15
C GLU A 23 6.22 5.53 -11.79
N GLY A 24 5.20 5.15 -11.03
CA GLY A 24 4.92 5.70 -9.70
C GLY A 24 6.02 5.39 -8.70
N MET A 25 6.60 4.19 -8.75
CA MET A 25 7.73 3.82 -7.90
C MET A 25 8.99 4.61 -8.24
N LYS A 26 9.16 5.02 -9.48
CA LYS A 26 10.28 5.88 -9.90
C LYS A 26 10.07 7.34 -9.50
N GLU A 27 8.85 7.84 -9.66
CA GLU A 27 8.50 9.22 -9.35
C GLU A 27 8.44 9.47 -7.85
N TYR A 28 7.88 8.53 -7.11
CA TYR A 28 7.70 8.59 -5.65
C TYR A 28 8.27 7.32 -5.00
N PRO A 29 9.61 7.17 -4.97
CA PRO A 29 10.21 5.99 -4.37
C PRO A 29 10.00 5.95 -2.86
N ASP A 30 10.10 4.75 -2.28
CA ASP A 30 10.04 4.60 -0.84
C ASP A 30 11.22 5.32 -0.18
N ASP A 31 10.92 6.02 0.92
CA ASP A 31 11.92 6.60 1.80
C ASP A 31 12.21 5.59 2.92
N GLU A 32 13.34 4.92 2.86
CA GLU A 32 13.72 3.85 3.78
C GLU A 32 13.91 4.34 5.22
N THR A 33 14.00 5.65 5.44
CA THR A 33 14.09 6.22 6.79
C THR A 33 12.74 6.27 7.49
N ILE A 34 11.63 6.17 6.74
CA ILE A 34 10.27 6.27 7.30
C ILE A 34 9.40 5.04 7.05
N VAL A 35 9.76 4.20 6.09
CA VAL A 35 8.94 3.04 5.73
C VAL A 35 9.81 1.86 5.32
N LYS A 36 9.40 0.66 5.76
CA LYS A 36 10.07 -0.60 5.41
C LYS A 36 9.06 -1.56 4.80
N PRO A 37 9.15 -1.86 3.51
CA PRO A 37 8.26 -2.83 2.88
C PRO A 37 8.39 -4.22 3.50
N ILE A 38 7.25 -4.88 3.75
CA ILE A 38 7.18 -6.25 4.25
C ILE A 38 6.62 -7.15 3.15
N ILE A 39 5.51 -6.72 2.53
CA ILE A 39 4.95 -7.35 1.35
C ILE A 39 4.83 -6.25 0.30
N ASP A 40 5.64 -6.34 -0.75
CA ASP A 40 5.68 -5.30 -1.79
C ASP A 40 4.39 -5.21 -2.60
N GLY A 41 3.76 -6.35 -2.83
CA GLY A 41 2.48 -6.43 -3.50
C GLY A 41 2.14 -7.87 -3.80
N ALA A 42 1.21 -8.44 -3.03
CA ALA A 42 0.67 -9.77 -3.29
C ALA A 42 -0.58 -9.62 -4.16
N MET A 43 -0.61 -10.29 -5.30
CA MET A 43 -1.71 -10.20 -6.25
C MET A 43 -2.52 -11.48 -6.30
N THR A 44 -3.84 -11.34 -6.22
CA THR A 44 -4.79 -12.44 -6.39
C THR A 44 -5.76 -12.08 -7.52
N ALA A 45 -5.93 -12.98 -8.47
CA ALA A 45 -6.93 -12.82 -9.53
C ALA A 45 -8.30 -13.28 -9.02
N LYS A 46 -9.29 -12.42 -9.13
CA LYS A 46 -10.68 -12.69 -8.75
C LYS A 46 -11.63 -12.34 -9.91
N LYS A 47 -12.92 -12.62 -9.74
CA LYS A 47 -13.91 -12.36 -10.80
C LYS A 47 -14.03 -10.87 -11.16
N ASP A 48 -13.90 -9.99 -10.16
CA ASP A 48 -14.02 -8.55 -10.33
C ASP A 48 -12.71 -7.86 -10.73
N GLY A 49 -11.61 -8.60 -10.81
CA GLY A 49 -10.32 -8.05 -11.19
C GLY A 49 -9.18 -8.62 -10.38
N PHE A 50 -8.04 -7.94 -10.43
CA PHE A 50 -6.87 -8.27 -9.63
C PHE A 50 -6.92 -7.51 -8.31
N HIS A 51 -6.73 -8.24 -7.20
CA HIS A 51 -6.63 -7.68 -5.86
C HIS A 51 -5.16 -7.68 -5.46
N VAL A 52 -4.62 -6.51 -5.17
CA VAL A 52 -3.22 -6.35 -4.80
C VAL A 52 -3.16 -5.81 -3.37
N THR A 53 -2.33 -6.43 -2.54
CA THR A 53 -2.13 -5.99 -1.15
C THR A 53 -0.65 -5.75 -0.91
N GLY A 54 -0.32 -4.55 -0.45
CA GLY A 54 1.01 -4.20 0.02
C GLY A 54 0.97 -3.89 1.51
N ILE A 55 1.98 -4.31 2.24
CA ILE A 55 2.12 -4.03 3.67
C ILE A 55 3.54 -3.53 3.93
N ALA A 56 3.65 -2.43 4.66
CA ALA A 56 4.93 -1.88 5.05
C ALA A 56 4.89 -1.45 6.52
N GLU A 57 6.04 -1.49 7.16
CA GLU A 57 6.21 -1.00 8.52
C GLU A 57 6.48 0.50 8.50
N ILE A 58 5.76 1.25 9.33
CA ILE A 58 5.99 2.68 9.54
C ILE A 58 7.11 2.81 10.58
N ILE A 59 8.18 3.53 10.22
CA ILE A 59 9.38 3.68 11.03
C ILE A 59 9.38 5.04 11.70
N ASN A 60 9.89 5.09 12.94
CA ASN A 60 10.11 6.33 13.69
C ASN A 60 8.84 7.17 13.88
N GLY A 61 7.66 6.56 13.92
CA GLY A 61 6.41 7.28 14.12
C GLY A 61 6.02 8.21 12.97
N LYS A 62 6.57 8.01 11.78
CA LYS A 62 6.38 8.87 10.62
C LYS A 62 5.10 8.55 9.84
N THR A 63 4.00 8.32 10.56
CA THR A 63 2.72 7.91 9.98
C THR A 63 2.21 8.90 8.93
N LYS A 64 2.21 10.20 9.23
CA LYS A 64 1.73 11.21 8.29
C LYS A 64 2.59 11.25 7.03
N GLU A 65 3.90 11.24 7.18
CA GLU A 65 4.83 11.28 6.05
C GLU A 65 4.69 10.07 5.14
N VAL A 66 4.47 8.88 5.72
CA VAL A 66 4.23 7.65 4.97
C VAL A 66 2.90 7.71 4.23
N PHE A 67 1.83 8.18 4.90
CA PHE A 67 0.53 8.38 4.25
C PHE A 67 0.62 9.35 3.08
N ASP A 68 1.31 10.48 3.26
CA ASP A 68 1.48 11.48 2.21
C ASP A 68 2.22 10.88 0.99
N LEU A 69 3.30 10.15 1.23
CA LEU A 69 4.07 9.49 0.18
C LEU A 69 3.21 8.48 -0.60
N VAL A 70 2.55 7.58 0.14
CA VAL A 70 1.75 6.51 -0.46
C VAL A 70 0.57 7.09 -1.24
N ASN A 71 -0.11 8.08 -0.70
CA ASN A 71 -1.26 8.69 -1.39
C ASN A 71 -0.84 9.50 -2.61
N LYS A 72 0.26 10.23 -2.55
CA LYS A 72 0.80 10.92 -3.75
C LYS A 72 1.12 9.93 -4.85
N ARG A 73 1.78 8.83 -4.51
CA ARG A 73 2.10 7.76 -5.46
C ARG A 73 0.84 7.11 -6.03
N ASN A 74 -0.12 6.79 -5.18
CA ASN A 74 -1.37 6.15 -5.61
C ASN A 74 -2.20 7.06 -6.51
N LEU A 75 -2.31 8.35 -6.18
CA LEU A 75 -3.01 9.32 -7.02
C LEU A 75 -2.33 9.48 -8.38
N PHE A 76 -1.02 9.44 -8.42
CA PHE A 76 -0.27 9.40 -9.68
C PHE A 76 -0.59 8.15 -10.50
N ILE A 77 -0.61 6.98 -9.84
CA ILE A 77 -0.84 5.69 -10.49
C ILE A 77 -2.22 5.62 -11.14
N ILE A 78 -3.28 6.14 -10.49
CA ILE A 78 -4.66 6.00 -11.00
C ILE A 78 -4.99 6.96 -12.14
N GLN A 79 -4.14 7.92 -12.44
CA GLN A 79 -4.43 8.89 -13.50
C GLN A 79 -4.60 8.18 -14.85
N GLY A 80 -5.76 8.42 -15.48
CA GLY A 80 -6.09 7.83 -16.76
C GLY A 80 -6.55 6.37 -16.72
N LEU A 81 -6.73 5.79 -15.54
CA LEU A 81 -7.22 4.43 -15.36
C LEU A 81 -8.67 4.43 -14.84
N ASP A 82 -9.55 3.74 -15.57
CA ASP A 82 -10.96 3.63 -15.18
C ASP A 82 -11.21 2.43 -14.27
N GLY A 83 -12.10 2.60 -13.30
CA GLY A 83 -12.58 1.51 -12.45
C GLY A 83 -11.61 1.06 -11.38
N MET A 84 -10.50 1.76 -11.20
CA MET A 84 -9.55 1.46 -10.14
C MET A 84 -10.12 1.84 -8.78
N LYS A 85 -9.88 0.96 -7.80
CA LYS A 85 -10.22 1.23 -6.39
C LYS A 85 -8.98 0.98 -5.54
N TYR A 86 -8.77 1.82 -4.52
CA TYR A 86 -7.73 1.54 -3.55
C TYR A 86 -8.13 2.03 -2.17
N SER A 87 -7.52 1.43 -1.16
CA SER A 87 -7.59 1.89 0.22
C SER A 87 -6.19 1.95 0.82
N VAL A 88 -6.02 2.88 1.75
CA VAL A 88 -4.80 3.02 2.54
C VAL A 88 -5.21 3.06 4.00
N GLU A 89 -4.77 2.07 4.77
CA GLU A 89 -5.15 1.90 6.16
C GLU A 89 -3.91 1.69 7.02
N THR A 90 -4.02 2.00 8.31
CA THR A 90 -3.03 1.57 9.29
C THR A 90 -3.50 0.31 10.00
N ALA A 91 -2.55 -0.49 10.46
CA ALA A 91 -2.83 -1.68 11.24
C ALA A 91 -1.79 -1.81 12.36
N TYR A 92 -2.23 -2.31 13.50
CA TYR A 92 -1.31 -2.67 14.57
C TYR A 92 -0.51 -3.91 14.21
N SER A 93 0.75 -3.94 14.65
CA SER A 93 1.48 -5.21 14.74
C SER A 93 0.84 -6.07 15.84
N ARG A 94 1.17 -7.36 15.85
CA ARG A 94 0.70 -8.26 16.92
C ARG A 94 1.06 -7.71 18.30
N ASN A 95 2.30 -7.28 18.48
CA ASN A 95 2.77 -6.76 19.77
C ASN A 95 2.04 -5.49 20.17
N GLU A 96 1.83 -4.57 19.23
CA GLU A 96 1.06 -3.35 19.50
C GLU A 96 -0.39 -3.67 19.90
N ALA A 97 -1.02 -4.63 19.22
CA ALA A 97 -2.37 -5.06 19.54
C ALA A 97 -2.46 -5.69 20.94
N LEU A 98 -1.46 -6.50 21.31
CA LEU A 98 -1.40 -7.11 22.63
C LEU A 98 -1.19 -6.08 23.74
N GLU A 99 -0.41 -5.04 23.48
CA GLU A 99 -0.17 -3.95 24.42
C GLU A 99 -1.46 -3.20 24.83
N ILE A 100 -2.45 -3.14 23.94
CA ILE A 100 -3.77 -2.56 24.28
C ILE A 100 -4.39 -3.27 25.48
N PHE A 101 -4.13 -4.57 25.62
CA PHE A 101 -4.65 -5.39 26.72
C PHE A 101 -3.63 -5.60 27.84
N GLY A 102 -2.49 -4.88 27.79
CA GLY A 102 -1.43 -5.03 28.77
C GLY A 102 -0.68 -6.36 28.68
N LEU A 103 -0.69 -7.00 27.50
CA LEU A 103 -0.08 -8.31 27.27
C LEU A 103 1.20 -8.21 26.46
N GLN A 104 2.07 -9.19 26.64
CA GLN A 104 3.32 -9.35 25.90
C GLN A 104 3.52 -10.82 25.51
N ILE A 105 4.24 -11.02 24.46
CA ILE A 105 4.72 -12.36 24.09
C ILE A 105 6.15 -12.55 24.54
#